data_cc659e19ae3bf1ef0c5a41345b3b6a21
#
_entry.id   cc659e19ae3bf1ef0c5a41345b3b6a21
#
_cell.length_a   1.000
_cell.length_b   1.000
_cell.length_c   1.000
_cell.angle_alpha   90.00
_cell.angle_beta   90.00
_cell.angle_gamma   90.00
#
_symmetry.space_group_name_H-M   'P 1'
#
loop_
_entity.id
_entity.type
_entity.pdbx_description
1 polymer ?
#
loop_
_entity_poly.entity_id
_entity_poly.type
_entity_poly.pdbx_seq_one_letter_code
_entity_poly.pdbx_strand_id
1 'polypeptide(L)'
;RECTVLMLDDRSAVGPDVQVQSIVHGMISLTIIPLKFGINRRYLSIQKLRGAQFREGNHDYTITRGGITVFPRLVASDYATTFERRLASSGNAELDALVGGGLHTGTSNLLMGPAGSGKSSLSCLFAAAAAARGEKVIYFAFDENIHTLEHRAESMGLRFREHIDSGSLTLRQVDPAEIAPGALADEIVRCVQVHGIRMIVLDSLNGYVNSMPQEDFLNLHLHELLSFLNQRGVVTMMVLAQHGLIGPMGSAVDVSYLADTVILTRFFEAAGAVRKAVSIIKKRSGMHESTIRELRMAGGRMSVGAPLSEFQGVLTGVPRFIGAGTDITHTGA
;
A
#
# COMPACT_ATOMS: atom_id res chain seq x y z
N ARG A 1 17.61 15.15 -48.50
CA ARG A 1 16.30 14.74 -47.97
C ARG A 1 16.57 13.93 -46.70
N GLU A 2 16.09 14.42 -45.59
CA GLU A 2 16.16 13.70 -44.31
C GLU A 2 15.15 12.54 -44.35
N CYS A 3 15.62 11.33 -44.11
CA CYS A 3 14.81 10.12 -44.08
C CYS A 3 15.05 9.39 -42.75
N THR A 4 13.97 9.06 -42.06
CA THR A 4 14.02 8.18 -40.90
C THR A 4 13.79 6.74 -41.35
N VAL A 5 14.73 5.85 -41.05
CA VAL A 5 14.65 4.42 -41.36
C VAL A 5 14.42 3.64 -40.08
N LEU A 6 13.35 2.83 -40.04
CA LEU A 6 13.08 1.87 -38.99
C LEU A 6 13.51 0.47 -39.47
N MET A 7 14.40 -0.15 -38.71
CA MET A 7 14.80 -1.55 -38.91
C MET A 7 14.20 -2.40 -37.78
N LEU A 8 13.53 -3.48 -38.15
CA LEU A 8 12.98 -4.45 -37.19
C LEU A 8 13.86 -5.68 -37.19
N ASP A 9 14.30 -6.11 -36.02
CA ASP A 9 15.15 -7.26 -35.81
C ASP A 9 14.49 -8.21 -34.78
N ASP A 10 14.21 -9.44 -35.18
CA ASP A 10 13.69 -10.46 -34.30
C ASP A 10 14.84 -11.26 -33.66
N ARG A 11 15.02 -11.06 -32.38
CA ARG A 11 16.09 -11.66 -31.57
C ARG A 11 15.69 -12.97 -30.89
N SER A 12 14.61 -13.60 -31.32
CA SER A 12 14.21 -14.93 -30.82
C SER A 12 15.17 -16.05 -31.26
N ALA A 13 15.94 -15.84 -32.31
CA ALA A 13 17.02 -16.74 -32.74
C ALA A 13 18.35 -16.32 -32.14
N VAL A 14 19.00 -17.27 -31.43
CA VAL A 14 20.34 -17.06 -30.85
C VAL A 14 21.38 -17.01 -31.97
N GLY A 15 21.88 -15.80 -32.31
CA GLY A 15 22.98 -15.62 -33.24
C GLY A 15 23.71 -14.29 -32.92
N PRO A 16 25.04 -14.21 -33.13
CA PRO A 16 25.79 -13.02 -32.82
C PRO A 16 25.66 -11.98 -33.95
N ASP A 17 24.59 -11.17 -33.93
CA ASP A 17 24.51 -10.03 -34.87
C ASP A 17 24.77 -8.71 -34.15
N VAL A 18 26.02 -8.55 -33.68
CA VAL A 18 26.51 -7.36 -32.98
C VAL A 18 26.68 -6.16 -33.93
N GLN A 19 26.72 -6.38 -35.24
CA GLN A 19 27.11 -5.36 -36.21
C GLN A 19 26.03 -4.30 -36.46
N VAL A 20 24.75 -4.69 -36.53
CA VAL A 20 23.65 -3.74 -36.75
C VAL A 20 23.53 -2.75 -35.61
N GLN A 21 23.76 -3.19 -34.38
CA GLN A 21 23.68 -2.33 -33.20
C GLN A 21 24.70 -1.18 -33.18
N SER A 22 25.87 -1.38 -33.81
CA SER A 22 26.93 -0.38 -33.84
C SER A 22 26.60 0.80 -34.77
N ILE A 23 25.87 0.55 -35.85
CA ILE A 23 25.64 1.54 -36.92
C ILE A 23 24.38 2.38 -36.71
N VAL A 24 23.35 1.88 -35.97
CA VAL A 24 22.09 2.59 -35.76
C VAL A 24 22.25 3.78 -34.82
N HIS A 25 21.45 4.83 -35.01
CA HIS A 25 21.40 6.02 -34.15
C HIS A 25 20.65 5.77 -32.86
N GLY A 26 19.57 4.99 -32.93
CA GLY A 26 18.74 4.61 -31.77
C GLY A 26 18.44 3.12 -31.79
N MET A 27 18.32 2.53 -30.62
CA MET A 27 17.95 1.14 -30.43
C MET A 27 16.94 1.02 -29.29
N ILE A 28 15.78 0.50 -29.60
CA ILE A 28 14.70 0.18 -28.66
C ILE A 28 14.58 -1.32 -28.62
N SER A 29 14.62 -1.87 -27.42
CA SER A 29 14.44 -3.29 -27.16
C SER A 29 13.06 -3.56 -26.56
N LEU A 30 12.34 -4.53 -27.12
CA LEU A 30 11.07 -5.02 -26.58
C LEU A 30 11.26 -6.43 -26.06
N THR A 31 10.91 -6.65 -24.80
CA THR A 31 11.11 -7.94 -24.13
C THR A 31 9.79 -8.41 -23.54
N ILE A 32 9.52 -9.71 -23.66
CA ILE A 32 8.38 -10.38 -23.04
C ILE A 32 8.92 -11.38 -22.03
N ILE A 33 8.43 -11.30 -20.79
CA ILE A 33 8.71 -12.27 -19.75
C ILE A 33 7.40 -13.03 -19.46
N PRO A 34 7.33 -14.32 -19.81
CA PRO A 34 6.16 -15.13 -19.49
C PRO A 34 6.06 -15.35 -18.00
N LEU A 35 4.89 -15.12 -17.42
CA LEU A 35 4.58 -15.47 -16.05
C LEU A 35 3.91 -16.85 -16.00
N LYS A 36 4.00 -17.51 -14.85
CA LYS A 36 3.31 -18.79 -14.61
C LYS A 36 1.79 -18.61 -14.54
N PHE A 37 1.32 -17.40 -14.19
CA PHE A 37 -0.09 -17.03 -14.06
C PHE A 37 -0.27 -15.55 -14.36
N GLY A 38 -1.39 -15.16 -14.98
CA GLY A 38 -1.70 -13.78 -15.34
C GLY A 38 -1.11 -13.33 -16.68
N ILE A 39 -1.11 -12.02 -16.92
CA ILE A 39 -0.59 -11.45 -18.15
C ILE A 39 0.93 -11.51 -18.22
N ASN A 40 1.46 -11.75 -19.42
CA ASN A 40 2.90 -11.67 -19.64
C ASN A 40 3.41 -10.24 -19.37
N ARG A 41 4.59 -10.14 -18.75
CA ARG A 41 5.25 -8.85 -18.59
C ARG A 41 5.91 -8.41 -19.89
N ARG A 42 5.69 -7.17 -20.25
CA ARG A 42 6.27 -6.57 -21.45
C ARG A 42 7.05 -5.34 -21.06
N TYR A 43 8.34 -5.32 -21.42
CA TYR A 43 9.25 -4.23 -21.14
C TYR A 43 9.79 -3.62 -22.42
N LEU A 44 9.79 -2.31 -22.46
CA LEU A 44 10.51 -1.51 -23.44
C LEU A 44 11.73 -0.90 -22.76
N SER A 45 12.90 -1.00 -23.38
CA SER A 45 14.09 -0.31 -22.94
C SER A 45 14.79 0.36 -24.11
N ILE A 46 15.28 1.57 -23.88
CA ILE A 46 16.11 2.30 -24.85
C ILE A 46 17.56 1.93 -24.53
N GLN A 47 18.20 1.23 -25.47
CA GLN A 47 19.58 0.80 -25.30
C GLN A 47 20.57 1.87 -25.76
N LYS A 48 20.16 2.69 -26.71
CA LYS A 48 20.98 3.72 -27.34
C LYS A 48 20.11 4.76 -28.00
N LEU A 49 20.47 6.03 -27.87
CA LEU A 49 19.87 7.13 -28.63
C LEU A 49 20.93 8.23 -28.78
N ARG A 50 21.53 8.34 -29.97
CA ARG A 50 22.58 9.34 -30.21
C ARG A 50 21.98 10.74 -30.31
N GLY A 51 22.58 11.70 -29.63
CA GLY A 51 22.18 13.10 -29.71
C GLY A 51 20.96 13.49 -28.88
N ALA A 52 20.38 12.57 -28.10
CA ALA A 52 19.28 12.88 -27.19
C ALA A 52 19.45 12.16 -25.87
N GLN A 53 19.00 12.80 -24.80
CA GLN A 53 18.85 12.14 -23.49
C GLN A 53 17.58 11.28 -23.50
N PHE A 54 17.65 10.17 -22.81
CA PHE A 54 16.51 9.28 -22.66
C PHE A 54 16.46 8.70 -21.23
N ARG A 55 15.30 8.20 -20.83
CA ARG A 55 15.12 7.55 -19.55
C ARG A 55 15.59 6.10 -19.66
N GLU A 56 16.63 5.78 -18.90
CA GLU A 56 17.19 4.43 -18.85
C GLU A 56 16.30 3.46 -18.03
N GLY A 57 16.54 2.18 -18.23
CA GLY A 57 15.86 1.08 -17.54
C GLY A 57 14.68 0.52 -18.32
N ASN A 58 13.94 -0.35 -17.65
CA ASN A 58 12.77 -1.02 -18.23
C ASN A 58 11.52 -0.18 -17.99
N HIS A 59 10.74 0.02 -19.03
CA HIS A 59 9.44 0.66 -19.01
C HIS A 59 8.38 -0.39 -19.33
N ASP A 60 7.38 -0.53 -18.49
CA ASP A 60 6.24 -1.40 -18.81
C ASP A 60 5.50 -0.88 -20.05
N TYR A 61 4.98 -1.78 -20.86
CA TYR A 61 4.10 -1.41 -21.95
C TYR A 61 2.97 -2.43 -22.16
N THR A 62 1.87 -1.95 -22.71
CA THR A 62 0.73 -2.77 -23.14
C THR A 62 0.46 -2.60 -24.62
N ILE A 63 -0.12 -3.61 -25.24
CA ILE A 63 -0.60 -3.58 -26.63
C ILE A 63 -2.12 -3.66 -26.60
N THR A 64 -2.76 -2.65 -27.16
CA THR A 64 -4.22 -2.56 -27.27
C THR A 64 -4.62 -2.32 -28.72
N ARG A 65 -5.92 -2.23 -29.01
CA ARG A 65 -6.40 -1.90 -30.37
C ARG A 65 -5.87 -0.57 -30.91
N GLY A 66 -5.47 0.35 -30.03
CA GLY A 66 -4.90 1.66 -30.40
C GLY A 66 -3.39 1.65 -30.61
N GLY A 67 -2.71 0.52 -30.39
CA GLY A 67 -1.25 0.41 -30.52
C GLY A 67 -0.57 0.10 -29.19
N ILE A 68 0.65 0.58 -29.04
CA ILE A 68 1.48 0.38 -27.84
C ILE A 68 1.30 1.57 -26.89
N THR A 69 0.96 1.28 -25.64
CA THR A 69 0.99 2.27 -24.56
C THR A 69 2.17 1.96 -23.66
N VAL A 70 3.09 2.89 -23.53
CA VAL A 70 4.29 2.76 -22.67
C VAL A 70 4.04 3.48 -21.35
N PHE A 71 4.38 2.81 -20.26
CA PHE A 71 4.37 3.37 -18.91
C PHE A 71 5.82 3.62 -18.48
N PRO A 72 6.32 4.85 -18.59
CA PRO A 72 7.69 5.15 -18.24
C PRO A 72 7.99 4.84 -16.77
N ARG A 73 9.15 4.26 -16.50
CA ARG A 73 9.61 4.00 -15.13
C ARG A 73 9.49 5.28 -14.30
N LEU A 74 8.82 5.19 -13.19
CA LEU A 74 8.67 6.32 -12.27
C LEU A 74 10.03 6.72 -11.70
N VAL A 75 10.31 8.02 -11.68
CA VAL A 75 11.46 8.63 -11.04
C VAL A 75 10.92 9.74 -10.14
N ALA A 76 10.90 9.51 -8.85
CA ALA A 76 10.23 10.40 -7.89
C ALA A 76 10.80 11.82 -7.91
N SER A 77 12.11 12.00 -8.11
CA SER A 77 12.75 13.30 -8.15
C SER A 77 12.21 14.26 -9.23
N ASP A 78 11.63 13.71 -10.31
CA ASP A 78 11.04 14.53 -11.38
C ASP A 78 9.77 15.26 -10.94
N TYR A 79 9.20 14.88 -9.79
CA TYR A 79 7.88 15.31 -9.33
C TYR A 79 7.90 16.07 -8.00
N ALA A 80 9.07 16.46 -7.52
CA ALA A 80 9.21 17.18 -6.25
C ALA A 80 8.41 18.48 -6.23
N THR A 81 7.63 18.70 -5.17
CA THR A 81 6.86 19.92 -4.94
C THR A 81 6.86 20.28 -3.47
N THR A 82 6.62 21.55 -3.19
CA THR A 82 6.37 22.00 -1.82
C THR A 82 4.91 21.80 -1.47
N PHE A 83 4.64 21.33 -0.26
CA PHE A 83 3.28 21.21 0.30
C PHE A 83 3.28 21.55 1.77
N GLU A 84 2.13 21.93 2.29
CA GLU A 84 1.97 22.20 3.71
C GLU A 84 1.85 20.91 4.50
N ARG A 85 2.67 20.77 5.53
CA ARG A 85 2.58 19.63 6.46
C ARG A 85 1.44 19.83 7.44
N ARG A 86 0.51 18.88 7.42
CA ARG A 86 -0.67 18.85 8.31
C ARG A 86 -0.80 17.47 8.91
N LEU A 87 -1.60 17.36 9.97
CA LEU A 87 -2.00 16.09 10.55
C LEU A 87 -3.36 15.67 9.93
N ALA A 88 -3.40 14.48 9.37
CA ALA A 88 -4.61 13.84 8.89
C ALA A 88 -5.21 13.00 10.03
N SER A 89 -6.31 13.45 10.59
CA SER A 89 -7.06 12.76 11.63
C SER A 89 -7.75 11.52 11.05
N SER A 90 -7.85 10.49 11.87
CA SER A 90 -8.63 9.27 11.58
C SER A 90 -10.13 9.46 11.78
N GLY A 91 -10.56 10.60 12.40
CA GLY A 91 -11.93 10.80 12.84
C GLY A 91 -12.28 10.10 14.16
N ASN A 92 -11.31 9.41 14.77
CA ASN A 92 -11.45 8.78 16.08
C ASN A 92 -10.40 9.37 17.04
N ALA A 93 -10.85 10.03 18.08
CA ALA A 93 -9.98 10.79 18.98
C ALA A 93 -8.96 9.93 19.71
N GLU A 94 -9.35 8.72 20.12
CA GLU A 94 -8.47 7.79 20.84
C GLU A 94 -7.39 7.23 19.91
N LEU A 95 -7.73 6.93 18.66
CA LEU A 95 -6.76 6.49 17.66
C LEU A 95 -5.81 7.64 17.28
N ASP A 96 -6.35 8.83 17.12
CA ASP A 96 -5.54 10.02 16.84
C ASP A 96 -4.56 10.30 17.99
N ALA A 97 -4.99 10.18 19.25
CA ALA A 97 -4.10 10.30 20.41
C ALA A 97 -2.99 9.24 20.36
N LEU A 98 -3.34 7.99 20.06
CA LEU A 98 -2.37 6.89 19.96
C LEU A 98 -1.30 7.18 18.90
N VAL A 99 -1.69 7.71 17.73
CA VAL A 99 -0.75 8.07 16.65
C VAL A 99 -0.14 9.49 16.82
N GLY A 100 -0.41 10.19 17.94
CA GLY A 100 0.15 11.51 18.24
C GLY A 100 -0.52 12.65 17.48
N GLY A 101 -1.84 12.62 17.38
CA GLY A 101 -2.69 13.66 16.79
C GLY A 101 -3.12 13.39 15.34
N GLY A 102 -2.65 12.30 14.74
CA GLY A 102 -2.95 11.93 13.35
C GLY A 102 -1.70 11.57 12.54
N LEU A 103 -1.89 11.27 11.27
CA LEU A 103 -0.83 10.96 10.31
C LEU A 103 -0.38 12.23 9.60
N HIS A 104 0.92 12.40 9.40
CA HIS A 104 1.41 13.56 8.64
C HIS A 104 1.11 13.42 7.14
N THR A 105 0.73 14.52 6.49
CA THR A 105 0.70 14.59 5.02
C THR A 105 2.08 14.32 4.45
N GLY A 106 2.15 13.66 3.30
CA GLY A 106 3.40 13.28 2.67
C GLY A 106 4.13 12.16 3.42
N THR A 107 3.39 11.22 4.02
CA THR A 107 3.96 10.05 4.71
C THR A 107 3.33 8.75 4.26
N SER A 108 4.15 7.71 4.32
CA SER A 108 3.76 6.32 4.05
C SER A 108 3.50 5.60 5.37
N ASN A 109 2.30 5.05 5.54
CA ASN A 109 1.85 4.46 6.79
C ASN A 109 1.47 3.00 6.58
N LEU A 110 2.03 2.10 7.35
CA LEU A 110 1.86 0.66 7.23
C LEU A 110 0.96 0.14 8.36
N LEU A 111 -0.16 -0.48 7.97
CA LEU A 111 -1.04 -1.27 8.84
C LEU A 111 -0.68 -2.74 8.69
N MET A 112 -0.12 -3.36 9.71
CA MET A 112 0.28 -4.77 9.64
C MET A 112 -0.33 -5.60 10.76
N GLY A 113 -0.51 -6.89 10.50
CA GLY A 113 -1.09 -7.84 11.44
C GLY A 113 -1.78 -9.02 10.75
N PRO A 114 -2.30 -10.00 11.51
CA PRO A 114 -2.96 -11.17 10.92
C PRO A 114 -4.28 -10.82 10.22
N ALA A 115 -4.78 -11.74 9.39
CA ALA A 115 -6.10 -11.60 8.77
C ALA A 115 -7.19 -11.43 9.84
N GLY A 116 -8.17 -10.56 9.60
CA GLY A 116 -9.28 -10.32 10.54
C GLY A 116 -8.96 -9.43 11.75
N SER A 117 -7.72 -8.96 11.94
CA SER A 117 -7.32 -8.13 13.10
C SER A 117 -7.82 -6.68 13.05
N GLY A 118 -8.47 -6.24 11.96
CA GLY A 118 -9.07 -4.91 11.84
C GLY A 118 -8.28 -3.92 10.97
N LYS A 119 -7.26 -4.36 10.24
CA LYS A 119 -6.43 -3.49 9.37
C LYS A 119 -7.24 -2.72 8.34
N SER A 120 -8.00 -3.44 7.50
CA SER A 120 -8.85 -2.82 6.46
C SER A 120 -9.95 -1.94 7.07
N SER A 121 -10.43 -2.25 8.27
CA SER A 121 -11.37 -1.38 8.99
C SER A 121 -10.72 -0.08 9.46
N LEU A 122 -9.46 -0.14 9.91
CA LEU A 122 -8.67 1.05 10.25
C LEU A 122 -8.39 1.91 9.00
N SER A 123 -8.04 1.30 7.88
CA SER A 123 -7.81 2.03 6.63
C SER A 123 -9.10 2.69 6.11
N CYS A 124 -10.26 2.02 6.22
CA CYS A 124 -11.56 2.60 5.89
C CYS A 124 -11.89 3.81 6.78
N LEU A 125 -11.56 3.76 8.07
CA LEU A 125 -11.78 4.87 8.99
C LEU A 125 -11.00 6.12 8.55
N PHE A 126 -9.70 5.98 8.26
CA PHE A 126 -8.88 7.09 7.75
C PHE A 126 -9.40 7.61 6.41
N ALA A 127 -9.79 6.70 5.49
CA ALA A 127 -10.32 7.07 4.18
C ALA A 127 -11.62 7.89 4.30
N ALA A 128 -12.58 7.44 5.13
CA ALA A 128 -13.83 8.15 5.38
C ALA A 128 -13.58 9.53 6.02
N ALA A 129 -12.68 9.59 7.00
CA ALA A 129 -12.34 10.84 7.66
C ALA A 129 -11.70 11.86 6.70
N ALA A 130 -10.84 11.40 5.79
CA ALA A 130 -10.25 12.25 4.76
C ALA A 130 -11.33 12.75 3.78
N ALA A 131 -12.20 11.85 3.30
CA ALA A 131 -13.31 12.22 2.42
C ALA A 131 -14.28 13.22 3.08
N ALA A 132 -14.58 13.02 4.37
CA ALA A 132 -15.43 13.92 5.16
C ALA A 132 -14.82 15.32 5.33
N ARG A 133 -13.49 15.46 5.30
CA ARG A 133 -12.78 16.77 5.26
C ARG A 133 -12.78 17.40 3.87
N GLY A 134 -13.38 16.79 2.86
CA GLY A 134 -13.37 17.24 1.47
C GLY A 134 -12.09 16.89 0.69
N GLU A 135 -11.23 16.03 1.26
CA GLU A 135 -10.06 15.52 0.57
C GLU A 135 -10.48 14.42 -0.43
N LYS A 136 -9.84 14.40 -1.58
CA LYS A 136 -10.07 13.29 -2.55
C LYS A 136 -9.26 12.08 -2.17
N VAL A 137 -9.93 10.95 -2.07
CA VAL A 137 -9.38 9.67 -1.64
C VAL A 137 -9.56 8.63 -2.74
N ILE A 138 -8.54 7.79 -2.96
CA ILE A 138 -8.68 6.57 -3.75
C ILE A 138 -8.26 5.36 -2.93
N TYR A 139 -9.08 4.32 -2.97
CA TYR A 139 -8.88 3.06 -2.27
C TYR A 139 -8.70 1.95 -3.30
N PHE A 140 -7.50 1.42 -3.42
CA PHE A 140 -7.18 0.26 -4.24
C PHE A 140 -7.39 -1.02 -3.43
N ALA A 141 -8.37 -1.83 -3.82
CA ALA A 141 -8.67 -3.13 -3.22
C ALA A 141 -8.11 -4.24 -4.12
N PHE A 142 -7.20 -5.06 -3.60
CA PHE A 142 -6.56 -6.16 -4.33
C PHE A 142 -7.21 -7.51 -4.00
N ASP A 143 -7.52 -7.73 -2.72
CA ASP A 143 -7.93 -9.05 -2.23
C ASP A 143 -9.44 -9.14 -1.94
N GLU A 144 -10.12 -8.01 -1.88
CA GLU A 144 -11.53 -7.94 -1.51
C GLU A 144 -12.38 -7.30 -2.60
N ASN A 145 -13.59 -7.81 -2.79
CA ASN A 145 -14.56 -7.21 -3.69
C ASN A 145 -15.04 -5.84 -3.16
N ILE A 146 -15.21 -4.87 -4.06
CA ILE A 146 -15.65 -3.51 -3.74
C ILE A 146 -16.98 -3.50 -2.96
N HIS A 147 -17.94 -4.34 -3.33
CA HIS A 147 -19.24 -4.39 -2.63
C HIS A 147 -19.10 -4.87 -1.18
N THR A 148 -18.20 -5.84 -0.92
CA THR A 148 -17.91 -6.31 0.43
C THR A 148 -17.23 -5.22 1.25
N LEU A 149 -16.26 -4.52 0.66
CA LEU A 149 -15.57 -3.38 1.27
C LEU A 149 -16.56 -2.27 1.64
N GLU A 150 -17.43 -1.88 0.70
CA GLU A 150 -18.46 -0.86 0.90
C GLU A 150 -19.44 -1.27 2.02
N HIS A 151 -20.00 -2.49 1.94
CA HIS A 151 -20.92 -3.00 2.97
C HIS A 151 -20.29 -3.01 4.36
N ARG A 152 -19.02 -3.42 4.47
CA ARG A 152 -18.29 -3.37 5.75
C ARG A 152 -18.14 -1.94 6.26
N ALA A 153 -17.76 -1.00 5.40
CA ALA A 153 -17.61 0.40 5.78
C ALA A 153 -18.95 1.01 6.23
N GLU A 154 -20.04 0.73 5.52
CA GLU A 154 -21.38 1.15 5.89
C GLU A 154 -21.81 0.56 7.24
N SER A 155 -21.51 -0.73 7.49
CA SER A 155 -21.80 -1.38 8.79
C SER A 155 -21.05 -0.73 9.97
N MET A 156 -19.96 -0.01 9.68
CA MET A 156 -19.18 0.78 10.64
C MET A 156 -19.63 2.26 10.72
N GLY A 157 -20.69 2.65 10.01
CA GLY A 157 -21.21 4.00 9.97
C GLY A 157 -20.31 5.01 9.24
N LEU A 158 -19.44 4.54 8.33
CA LEU A 158 -18.44 5.38 7.66
C LEU A 158 -18.98 6.09 6.40
N ARG A 159 -20.24 5.89 6.05
CA ARG A 159 -20.95 6.56 4.95
C ARG A 159 -20.20 6.57 3.61
N PHE A 160 -19.58 5.43 3.26
CA PHE A 160 -18.80 5.31 2.02
C PHE A 160 -19.64 5.64 0.79
N ARG A 161 -20.94 5.24 0.77
CA ARG A 161 -21.84 5.55 -0.33
C ARG A 161 -21.95 7.05 -0.58
N GLU A 162 -22.16 7.85 0.46
CA GLU A 162 -22.25 9.31 0.35
C GLU A 162 -20.94 9.91 -0.21
N HIS A 163 -19.79 9.39 0.22
CA HIS A 163 -18.49 9.83 -0.25
C HIS A 163 -18.19 9.42 -1.69
N ILE A 164 -18.67 8.25 -2.12
CA ILE A 164 -18.57 7.78 -3.50
C ILE A 164 -19.45 8.64 -4.40
N ASP A 165 -20.71 8.86 -4.01
CA ASP A 165 -21.67 9.66 -4.78
C ASP A 165 -21.22 11.12 -4.93
N SER A 166 -20.56 11.68 -3.93
CA SER A 166 -19.96 13.03 -3.98
C SER A 166 -18.66 13.10 -4.78
N GLY A 167 -18.06 11.95 -5.14
CA GLY A 167 -16.76 11.88 -5.80
C GLY A 167 -15.56 12.19 -4.91
N SER A 168 -15.74 12.29 -3.59
CA SER A 168 -14.64 12.46 -2.63
C SER A 168 -13.91 11.15 -2.33
N LEU A 169 -14.57 10.00 -2.53
CA LEU A 169 -13.97 8.66 -2.41
C LEU A 169 -14.16 7.87 -3.72
N THR A 170 -13.08 7.30 -4.22
CA THR A 170 -13.12 6.35 -5.34
C THR A 170 -12.66 4.99 -4.85
N LEU A 171 -13.43 3.94 -5.12
CA LEU A 171 -13.04 2.56 -4.90
C LEU A 171 -12.58 1.95 -6.22
N ARG A 172 -11.39 1.37 -6.23
CA ARG A 172 -10.78 0.75 -7.41
C ARG A 172 -10.40 -0.68 -7.09
N GLN A 173 -11.10 -1.65 -7.66
CA GLN A 173 -10.68 -3.04 -7.59
C GLN A 173 -9.54 -3.29 -8.57
N VAL A 174 -8.49 -3.93 -8.11
CA VAL A 174 -7.30 -4.28 -8.90
C VAL A 174 -7.13 -5.79 -8.89
N ASP A 175 -7.08 -6.38 -10.07
CA ASP A 175 -6.62 -7.76 -10.22
C ASP A 175 -5.11 -7.74 -10.47
N PRO A 176 -4.29 -8.24 -9.52
CA PRO A 176 -2.84 -8.23 -9.65
C PRO A 176 -2.33 -9.13 -10.78
N ALA A 177 -3.14 -10.07 -11.27
CA ALA A 177 -2.80 -10.92 -12.41
C ALA A 177 -2.96 -10.21 -13.76
N GLU A 178 -3.82 -9.16 -13.81
CA GLU A 178 -4.21 -8.49 -15.05
C GLU A 178 -3.59 -7.09 -15.23
N ILE A 179 -2.82 -6.58 -14.24
CA ILE A 179 -2.21 -5.26 -14.33
C ILE A 179 -0.68 -5.33 -14.21
N ALA A 180 0.01 -4.59 -15.07
CA ALA A 180 1.46 -4.40 -14.92
C ALA A 180 1.75 -3.36 -13.83
N PRO A 181 2.80 -3.54 -13.01
CA PRO A 181 3.14 -2.59 -11.95
C PRO A 181 3.36 -1.16 -12.43
N GLY A 182 4.01 -0.98 -13.58
CA GLY A 182 4.20 0.33 -14.17
C GLY A 182 2.88 0.98 -14.63
N ALA A 183 1.91 0.17 -15.10
CA ALA A 183 0.57 0.66 -15.43
C ALA A 183 -0.19 1.13 -14.19
N LEU A 184 -0.11 0.37 -13.10
CA LEU A 184 -0.70 0.78 -11.81
C LEU A 184 -0.04 2.05 -11.25
N ALA A 185 1.29 2.14 -11.32
CA ALA A 185 2.00 3.34 -10.89
C ALA A 185 1.60 4.56 -11.73
N ASP A 186 1.47 4.42 -13.05
CA ASP A 186 1.01 5.50 -13.93
C ASP A 186 -0.45 5.91 -13.61
N GLU A 187 -1.33 4.96 -13.32
CA GLU A 187 -2.69 5.24 -12.85
C GLU A 187 -2.67 6.06 -11.56
N ILE A 188 -1.86 5.67 -10.58
CA ILE A 188 -1.69 6.37 -9.31
C ILE A 188 -1.14 7.79 -9.53
N VAL A 189 -0.10 7.92 -10.34
CA VAL A 189 0.49 9.24 -10.69
C VAL A 189 -0.56 10.16 -11.31
N ARG A 190 -1.34 9.67 -12.26
CA ARG A 190 -2.44 10.44 -12.88
C ARG A 190 -3.52 10.82 -11.87
N CYS A 191 -3.89 9.91 -10.96
CA CYS A 191 -4.85 10.20 -9.90
C CYS A 191 -4.39 11.38 -9.03
N VAL A 192 -3.12 11.41 -8.67
CA VAL A 192 -2.56 12.49 -7.84
C VAL A 192 -2.45 13.80 -8.63
N GLN A 193 -1.94 13.76 -9.88
CA GLN A 193 -1.64 14.96 -10.65
C GLN A 193 -2.89 15.59 -11.28
N VAL A 194 -3.79 14.76 -11.82
CA VAL A 194 -4.96 15.24 -12.57
C VAL A 194 -6.19 15.38 -11.67
N HIS A 195 -6.41 14.38 -10.79
CA HIS A 195 -7.60 14.37 -9.96
C HIS A 195 -7.39 14.97 -8.57
N GLY A 196 -6.14 15.29 -8.20
CA GLY A 196 -5.81 15.95 -6.93
C GLY A 196 -6.04 15.06 -5.71
N ILE A 197 -5.80 13.77 -5.84
CA ILE A 197 -5.90 12.81 -4.73
C ILE A 197 -4.93 13.20 -3.61
N ARG A 198 -5.40 13.17 -2.36
CA ARG A 198 -4.65 13.51 -1.15
C ARG A 198 -4.43 12.33 -0.23
N MET A 199 -5.23 11.29 -0.37
CA MET A 199 -5.04 10.04 0.37
C MET A 199 -5.19 8.85 -0.55
N ILE A 200 -4.29 7.88 -0.39
CA ILE A 200 -4.30 6.61 -1.12
C ILE A 200 -4.27 5.45 -0.13
N VAL A 201 -5.11 4.46 -0.35
CA VAL A 201 -5.09 3.20 0.37
C VAL A 201 -4.74 2.08 -0.59
N LEU A 202 -3.75 1.26 -0.23
CA LEU A 202 -3.36 0.03 -0.92
C LEU A 202 -3.69 -1.17 -0.01
N ASP A 203 -4.81 -1.84 -0.25
CA ASP A 203 -5.32 -2.96 0.54
C ASP A 203 -5.54 -4.21 -0.33
N SER A 204 -4.64 -5.22 -0.31
CA SER A 204 -3.43 -5.26 0.49
C SER A 204 -2.17 -5.21 -0.37
N LEU A 205 -1.04 -4.89 0.26
CA LEU A 205 0.28 -5.03 -0.37
C LEU A 205 0.60 -6.48 -0.74
N ASN A 206 -0.02 -7.47 -0.09
CA ASN A 206 0.15 -8.86 -0.47
C ASN A 206 -0.29 -9.09 -1.93
N GLY A 207 -1.44 -8.53 -2.33
CA GLY A 207 -1.89 -8.57 -3.72
C GLY A 207 -0.94 -7.83 -4.67
N TYR A 208 -0.47 -6.64 -4.26
CA TYR A 208 0.52 -5.88 -5.03
C TYR A 208 1.83 -6.65 -5.23
N VAL A 209 2.34 -7.30 -4.17
CA VAL A 209 3.54 -8.18 -4.21
C VAL A 209 3.34 -9.33 -5.17
N ASN A 210 2.17 -10.00 -5.13
CA ASN A 210 1.87 -11.12 -5.99
C ASN A 210 1.87 -10.76 -7.48
N SER A 211 1.70 -9.48 -7.81
CA SER A 211 1.83 -8.98 -9.18
C SER A 211 3.27 -8.90 -9.68
N MET A 212 4.26 -9.00 -8.77
CA MET A 212 5.70 -8.90 -9.08
C MET A 212 6.44 -10.18 -8.71
N PRO A 213 6.92 -10.96 -9.67
CA PRO A 213 7.58 -12.24 -9.40
C PRO A 213 9.01 -12.13 -8.84
N GLN A 214 9.59 -10.91 -8.77
CA GLN A 214 10.96 -10.68 -8.30
C GLN A 214 10.96 -9.61 -7.21
N GLU A 215 11.30 -9.99 -5.98
CA GLU A 215 11.31 -9.13 -4.79
C GLU A 215 12.18 -7.87 -4.91
N ASP A 216 13.34 -7.98 -5.56
CA ASP A 216 14.27 -6.85 -5.71
C ASP A 216 13.65 -5.69 -6.48
N PHE A 217 12.93 -5.99 -7.55
CA PHE A 217 12.21 -4.97 -8.33
C PHE A 217 11.02 -4.40 -7.59
N LEU A 218 10.34 -5.21 -6.78
CA LEU A 218 9.21 -4.78 -5.98
C LEU A 218 9.61 -3.68 -5.00
N ASN A 219 10.67 -3.91 -4.23
CA ASN A 219 11.13 -2.98 -3.22
C ASN A 219 11.52 -1.63 -3.83
N LEU A 220 12.25 -1.66 -4.95
CA LEU A 220 12.65 -0.44 -5.65
C LEU A 220 11.43 0.29 -6.26
N HIS A 221 10.53 -0.45 -6.90
CA HIS A 221 9.33 0.13 -7.49
C HIS A 221 8.40 0.76 -6.44
N LEU A 222 8.19 0.06 -5.32
CA LEU A 222 7.41 0.59 -4.20
C LEU A 222 8.10 1.80 -3.56
N HIS A 223 9.42 1.77 -3.41
CA HIS A 223 10.19 2.91 -2.92
C HIS A 223 9.99 4.17 -3.80
N GLU A 224 10.10 4.04 -5.12
CA GLU A 224 9.89 5.16 -6.05
C GLU A 224 8.45 5.68 -5.99
N LEU A 225 7.47 4.77 -5.93
CA LEU A 225 6.06 5.15 -5.81
C LEU A 225 5.76 5.90 -4.51
N LEU A 226 6.24 5.38 -3.37
CA LEU A 226 6.04 6.02 -2.07
C LEU A 226 6.81 7.35 -1.98
N SER A 227 8.01 7.42 -2.55
CA SER A 227 8.79 8.67 -2.62
C SER A 227 8.05 9.73 -3.43
N PHE A 228 7.46 9.37 -4.58
CA PHE A 228 6.61 10.27 -5.36
C PHE A 228 5.41 10.76 -4.54
N LEU A 229 4.66 9.85 -3.90
CA LEU A 229 3.48 10.19 -3.11
C LEU A 229 3.83 11.11 -1.93
N ASN A 230 4.93 10.81 -1.24
CA ASN A 230 5.41 11.62 -0.14
C ASN A 230 5.79 13.04 -0.60
N GLN A 231 6.47 13.18 -1.75
CA GLN A 231 6.84 14.49 -2.32
C GLN A 231 5.61 15.29 -2.80
N ARG A 232 4.49 14.64 -3.07
CA ARG A 232 3.21 15.27 -3.45
C ARG A 232 2.29 15.55 -2.26
N GLY A 233 2.75 15.30 -1.03
CA GLY A 233 1.98 15.53 0.19
C GLY A 233 0.83 14.55 0.40
N VAL A 234 0.82 13.42 -0.30
CA VAL A 234 -0.22 12.39 -0.20
C VAL A 234 -0.02 11.58 1.08
N VAL A 235 -1.09 11.29 1.80
CA VAL A 235 -1.10 10.30 2.88
C VAL A 235 -1.31 8.93 2.27
N THR A 236 -0.34 8.04 2.40
CA THR A 236 -0.43 6.69 1.87
C THR A 236 -0.66 5.70 3.00
N MET A 237 -1.73 4.91 2.91
CA MET A 237 -2.03 3.81 3.81
C MET A 237 -1.75 2.50 3.09
N MET A 238 -0.86 1.69 3.62
CA MET A 238 -0.53 0.36 3.11
C MET A 238 -1.01 -0.70 4.09
N VAL A 239 -1.79 -1.65 3.64
CA VAL A 239 -2.27 -2.77 4.45
C VAL A 239 -1.45 -4.01 4.13
N LEU A 240 -0.83 -4.62 5.13
CA LEU A 240 -0.03 -5.83 4.98
C LEU A 240 -0.55 -6.94 5.89
N ALA A 241 -1.05 -8.01 5.30
CA ALA A 241 -1.42 -9.20 6.04
C ALA A 241 -0.18 -10.02 6.40
N GLN A 242 -0.03 -10.33 7.68
CA GLN A 242 1.00 -11.25 8.17
C GLN A 242 0.48 -12.69 8.14
N HIS A 243 1.38 -13.62 7.84
CA HIS A 243 1.07 -15.04 7.86
C HIS A 243 1.01 -15.55 9.31
N GLY A 244 0.06 -16.44 9.57
CA GLY A 244 -0.24 -16.95 10.90
C GLY A 244 -1.36 -16.13 11.58
N LEU A 245 -2.21 -16.82 12.34
CA LEU A 245 -3.27 -16.19 13.13
C LEU A 245 -2.85 -16.01 14.58
N ILE A 246 -2.04 -16.92 15.10
CA ILE A 246 -1.59 -17.00 16.50
C ILE A 246 -0.10 -17.37 16.52
N GLY A 247 0.68 -16.80 17.44
CA GLY A 247 2.10 -17.07 17.62
C GLY A 247 3.02 -16.14 16.81
N PRO A 248 4.29 -16.53 16.59
CA PRO A 248 5.24 -15.77 15.80
C PRO A 248 4.72 -15.57 14.36
N MET A 249 4.74 -14.34 13.92
CA MET A 249 4.19 -13.97 12.61
C MET A 249 5.29 -13.41 11.71
N GLY A 250 5.28 -13.84 10.44
CA GLY A 250 6.14 -13.33 9.38
C GLY A 250 5.33 -12.62 8.31
N SER A 251 5.96 -11.77 7.55
CA SER A 251 5.44 -11.25 6.29
C SER A 251 6.27 -11.80 5.13
N ALA A 252 5.66 -12.03 3.99
CA ALA A 252 6.36 -12.48 2.79
C ALA A 252 7.42 -11.46 2.33
N VAL A 253 7.20 -10.16 2.63
CA VAL A 253 8.12 -9.07 2.29
C VAL A 253 8.23 -8.13 3.49
N ASP A 254 9.43 -7.70 3.83
CA ASP A 254 9.65 -6.64 4.80
C ASP A 254 9.66 -5.28 4.10
N VAL A 255 8.55 -4.56 4.21
CA VAL A 255 8.40 -3.18 3.73
C VAL A 255 8.34 -2.17 4.87
N SER A 256 8.58 -2.60 6.10
CA SER A 256 8.48 -1.74 7.29
C SER A 256 9.49 -0.60 7.27
N TYR A 257 10.63 -0.79 6.61
CA TYR A 257 11.66 0.23 6.47
C TYR A 257 11.23 1.38 5.54
N LEU A 258 10.32 1.14 4.59
CA LEU A 258 9.76 2.16 3.69
C LEU A 258 8.70 3.03 4.38
N ALA A 259 8.06 2.50 5.42
CA ALA A 259 7.00 3.22 6.11
C ALA A 259 7.55 4.26 7.10
N ASP A 260 6.88 5.41 7.18
CA ASP A 260 7.14 6.45 8.19
C ASP A 260 6.44 6.11 9.51
N THR A 261 5.25 5.54 9.43
CA THR A 261 4.48 5.05 10.60
C THR A 261 4.17 3.57 10.41
N VAL A 262 4.34 2.78 11.46
CA VAL A 262 3.94 1.37 11.50
C VAL A 262 2.92 1.17 12.61
N ILE A 263 1.70 0.82 12.22
CA ILE A 263 0.58 0.48 13.10
C ILE A 263 0.44 -1.03 13.08
N LEU A 264 0.58 -1.65 14.24
CA LEU A 264 0.48 -3.09 14.39
C LEU A 264 -0.84 -3.47 15.05
N THR A 265 -1.53 -4.43 14.46
CA THR A 265 -2.72 -5.06 15.06
C THR A 265 -2.42 -6.51 15.41
N ARG A 266 -2.96 -7.00 16.55
CA ARG A 266 -2.77 -8.35 17.05
C ARG A 266 -4.06 -8.91 17.65
N PHE A 267 -4.17 -10.24 17.64
CA PHE A 267 -5.13 -10.91 18.51
C PHE A 267 -4.49 -11.21 19.86
N PHE A 268 -5.30 -11.17 20.91
CA PHE A 268 -4.95 -11.67 22.23
C PHE A 268 -6.18 -12.32 22.88
N GLU A 269 -5.93 -13.23 23.81
CA GLU A 269 -6.97 -13.87 24.58
C GLU A 269 -7.07 -13.21 25.96
N ALA A 270 -8.30 -12.90 26.36
CA ALA A 270 -8.60 -12.40 27.70
C ALA A 270 -10.01 -12.82 28.12
N ALA A 271 -10.12 -13.36 29.33
CA ALA A 271 -11.41 -13.79 29.91
C ALA A 271 -12.21 -14.74 29.00
N GLY A 272 -11.54 -15.70 28.34
CA GLY A 272 -12.16 -16.67 27.45
C GLY A 272 -12.64 -16.09 26.11
N ALA A 273 -12.26 -14.88 25.76
CA ALA A 273 -12.63 -14.22 24.51
C ALA A 273 -11.40 -13.82 23.69
N VAL A 274 -11.51 -13.93 22.36
CA VAL A 274 -10.51 -13.40 21.44
C VAL A 274 -10.75 -11.91 21.24
N ARG A 275 -9.77 -11.12 21.58
CA ARG A 275 -9.78 -9.66 21.50
C ARG A 275 -8.72 -9.16 20.52
N LYS A 276 -8.80 -7.90 20.14
CA LYS A 276 -7.86 -7.26 19.23
C LYS A 276 -7.10 -6.16 19.97
N ALA A 277 -5.81 -6.05 19.66
CA ALA A 277 -4.93 -5.00 20.16
C ALA A 277 -4.40 -4.16 19.01
N VAL A 278 -4.10 -2.90 19.29
CA VAL A 278 -3.44 -1.96 18.38
C VAL A 278 -2.30 -1.27 19.10
N SER A 279 -1.20 -1.05 18.38
CA SER A 279 -0.03 -0.32 18.88
C SER A 279 0.71 0.36 17.75
N ILE A 280 1.43 1.45 18.08
CA ILE A 280 2.31 2.13 17.13
C ILE A 280 3.74 1.65 17.42
N ILE A 281 4.32 0.95 16.45
CA ILE A 281 5.68 0.38 16.60
C ILE A 281 6.74 1.39 16.18
N LYS A 282 6.39 2.24 15.20
CA LYS A 282 7.32 3.21 14.61
C LYS A 282 6.56 4.43 14.15
N LYS A 283 7.12 5.60 14.40
CA LYS A 283 6.72 6.85 13.77
C LYS A 283 7.97 7.72 13.59
N ARG A 284 8.33 8.05 12.34
CA ARG A 284 9.52 8.86 12.04
C ARG A 284 9.35 10.32 12.37
N SER A 285 8.13 10.83 12.30
CA SER A 285 7.82 12.24 12.49
C SER A 285 6.82 12.44 13.61
N GLY A 286 7.22 13.21 14.65
CA GLY A 286 6.39 13.53 15.80
C GLY A 286 6.37 12.42 16.87
N MET A 287 5.66 12.74 17.95
CA MET A 287 5.45 11.83 19.07
C MET A 287 4.29 10.86 18.77
N HIS A 288 4.30 9.73 19.42
CA HIS A 288 3.20 8.76 19.47
C HIS A 288 3.18 8.10 20.84
N GLU A 289 2.07 7.49 21.16
CA GLU A 289 1.94 6.72 22.38
C GLU A 289 2.59 5.33 22.20
N SER A 290 3.37 4.89 23.18
CA SER A 290 4.07 3.58 23.13
C SER A 290 3.27 2.43 23.74
N THR A 291 2.04 2.68 24.21
CA THR A 291 1.21 1.65 24.83
C THR A 291 0.58 0.72 23.80
N ILE A 292 0.24 -0.48 24.24
CA ILE A 292 -0.61 -1.42 23.50
C ILE A 292 -2.02 -1.24 24.04
N ARG A 293 -2.98 -0.97 23.15
CA ARG A 293 -4.37 -0.72 23.52
C ARG A 293 -5.31 -1.74 22.91
N GLU A 294 -6.43 -2.00 23.57
CA GLU A 294 -7.48 -2.84 22.99
C GLU A 294 -8.17 -2.10 21.85
N LEU A 295 -8.31 -2.77 20.70
CA LEU A 295 -9.09 -2.29 19.57
C LEU A 295 -10.46 -2.99 19.59
N ARG A 296 -11.52 -2.23 19.85
CA ARG A 296 -12.88 -2.73 19.94
C ARG A 296 -13.69 -2.37 18.71
N MET A 297 -14.50 -3.31 18.27
CA MET A 297 -15.49 -3.10 17.23
C MET A 297 -16.83 -3.54 17.77
N ALA A 298 -17.65 -2.59 18.19
CA ALA A 298 -18.96 -2.85 18.79
C ALA A 298 -20.00 -1.81 18.32
N GLY A 299 -21.22 -2.26 18.07
CA GLY A 299 -22.32 -1.39 17.67
C GLY A 299 -22.06 -0.58 16.40
N GLY A 300 -21.33 -1.17 15.43
CA GLY A 300 -20.97 -0.48 14.19
C GLY A 300 -19.94 0.65 14.36
N ARG A 301 -19.21 0.70 15.47
CA ARG A 301 -18.18 1.71 15.73
C ARG A 301 -16.88 1.07 16.17
N MET A 302 -15.79 1.71 15.75
CA MET A 302 -14.46 1.37 16.22
C MET A 302 -14.07 2.29 17.36
N SER A 303 -13.50 1.71 18.42
CA SER A 303 -12.96 2.46 19.56
C SER A 303 -11.64 1.86 20.02
N VAL A 304 -10.79 2.70 20.59
CA VAL A 304 -9.52 2.29 21.21
C VAL A 304 -9.67 2.38 22.71
N GLY A 305 -9.51 1.24 23.39
CA GLY A 305 -9.69 1.12 24.82
C GLY A 305 -8.48 1.59 25.65
N ALA A 306 -8.51 1.29 26.94
CA ALA A 306 -7.40 1.56 27.85
C ALA A 306 -6.13 0.77 27.46
N PRO A 307 -4.94 1.20 27.91
CA PRO A 307 -3.71 0.41 27.79
C PRO A 307 -3.84 -0.98 28.41
N LEU A 308 -3.28 -1.97 27.73
CA LEU A 308 -3.26 -3.38 28.18
C LEU A 308 -2.12 -3.61 29.18
N SER A 309 -2.07 -2.83 30.27
CA SER A 309 -1.01 -2.86 31.26
C SER A 309 -0.93 -4.19 32.04
N GLU A 310 -2.05 -4.93 32.10
CA GLU A 310 -2.14 -6.21 32.78
C GLU A 310 -1.68 -7.40 31.91
N PHE A 311 -1.22 -7.15 30.68
CA PHE A 311 -0.79 -8.19 29.75
C PHE A 311 0.66 -7.96 29.31
N GLN A 312 1.42 -9.06 29.23
CA GLN A 312 2.72 -9.12 28.56
C GLN A 312 2.66 -10.09 27.37
N GLY A 313 3.56 -9.91 26.40
CA GLY A 313 3.67 -10.81 25.26
C GLY A 313 2.57 -10.66 24.19
N VAL A 314 1.75 -9.60 24.24
CA VAL A 314 0.74 -9.33 23.21
C VAL A 314 1.38 -9.17 21.82
N LEU A 315 2.55 -8.54 21.74
CA LEU A 315 3.26 -8.34 20.47
C LEU A 315 3.85 -9.63 19.90
N THR A 316 4.25 -10.55 20.77
CA THR A 316 4.82 -11.85 20.37
C THR A 316 3.74 -12.88 20.02
N GLY A 317 2.46 -12.55 20.25
CA GLY A 317 1.33 -13.48 20.03
C GLY A 317 1.17 -14.53 21.13
N VAL A 318 1.87 -14.40 22.23
CA VAL A 318 1.77 -15.26 23.43
C VAL A 318 1.45 -14.39 24.66
N PRO A 319 0.24 -13.84 24.75
CA PRO A 319 -0.13 -12.97 25.86
C PRO A 319 -0.16 -13.73 27.18
N ARG A 320 0.41 -13.11 28.24
CA ARG A 320 0.31 -13.57 29.61
C ARG A 320 -0.34 -12.49 30.45
N PHE A 321 -1.32 -12.86 31.25
CA PHE A 321 -1.92 -11.98 32.24
C PHE A 321 -0.96 -11.85 33.43
N ILE A 322 -0.62 -10.63 33.81
CA ILE A 322 0.29 -10.29 34.92
C ILE A 322 -0.39 -9.42 35.99
N GLY A 323 -1.67 -9.08 35.80
CA GLY A 323 -2.46 -8.35 36.77
C GLY A 323 -2.59 -9.12 38.07
N ALA A 324 -2.88 -8.44 39.19
CA ALA A 324 -3.14 -9.08 40.48
C ALA A 324 -4.28 -10.09 40.32
N GLY A 325 -3.94 -11.38 40.29
CA GLY A 325 -4.92 -12.45 40.25
C GLY A 325 -5.83 -12.32 41.46
N THR A 326 -7.12 -12.20 41.28
CA THR A 326 -8.09 -12.64 42.27
C THR A 326 -7.82 -14.12 42.46
N ASP A 327 -7.20 -14.50 43.57
CA ASP A 327 -7.05 -15.88 44.01
C ASP A 327 -8.43 -16.56 44.00
N ILE A 328 -8.67 -17.38 42.97
CA ILE A 328 -9.83 -18.27 42.92
C ILE A 328 -9.49 -19.59 43.63
N THR A 329 -8.65 -19.54 44.64
CA THR A 329 -8.42 -20.71 45.47
C THR A 329 -8.65 -20.32 46.92
N HIS A 330 -9.76 -20.69 47.40
CA HIS A 330 -10.14 -21.12 48.75
C HIS A 330 -11.53 -20.64 49.16
N THR A 331 -12.55 -21.37 48.76
CA THR A 331 -13.69 -21.68 49.61
C THR A 331 -14.11 -23.10 49.30
N GLY A 332 -13.53 -24.02 50.01
CA GLY A 332 -13.89 -25.40 50.10
C GLY A 332 -13.55 -25.84 51.52
N ALA A 333 -14.48 -25.68 52.43
CA ALA A 333 -14.60 -26.43 53.65
C ALA A 333 -16.00 -27.00 53.70
#